data_a0faf7b183d748b12a8aaeec23e9b9b9
#
_entry.id   a0faf7b183d748b12a8aaeec23e9b9b9
#
_cell.length_a   1.000
_cell.length_b   1.000
_cell.length_c   1.000
_cell.angle_alpha   90.00
_cell.angle_beta   90.00
_cell.angle_gamma   90.00
#
_symmetry.space_group_name_H-M   'P 1'
#
loop_
_entity.id
_entity.type
_entity.pdbx_description
1 polymer ?
#
loop_
_entity_poly.entity_id
_entity_poly.type
_entity_poly.pdbx_seq_one_letter_code
_entity_poly.pdbx_strand_id
1 'polypeptide(L)'
;MKYKTLSLGVALAFSLLCTACGGKKNDQTTSNDSAQIEAIPLPELAEGEEVVFENDDVRIVERDISTDDIPMYNNFEIQPKHTGIEGFEISGSVLDFEGVAGNVLITSEGTGVVSTLWLHDMTTGEVLVPVDMAFLSGTLEIQGEDAVFFYSQEDNLPRVQWNEKKGAWVDANDVPDFLRNDQLKEAQQEVKEHLFGGLTLMALQKVKIDLKERKVTPLQEYKWSYIE
;
A
#
# COMPACT_ATOMS: atom_id res chain seq x y z
N MET A 1 9.73 -48.45 -9.25
CA MET A 1 8.35 -48.90 -8.93
C MET A 1 7.38 -48.00 -9.67
N LYS A 2 6.63 -48.57 -10.62
CA LYS A 2 5.67 -47.86 -11.46
C LYS A 2 4.28 -48.01 -10.82
N TYR A 3 3.58 -46.93 -10.55
CA TYR A 3 2.17 -47.00 -10.22
C TYR A 3 1.34 -46.41 -11.37
N LYS A 4 0.46 -47.24 -11.91
CA LYS A 4 -0.55 -46.91 -12.91
C LYS A 4 -1.78 -46.40 -12.18
N THR A 5 -2.27 -45.22 -12.57
CA THR A 5 -3.57 -44.69 -12.15
C THR A 5 -4.64 -45.11 -13.15
N LEU A 6 -5.68 -45.74 -12.66
CA LEU A 6 -6.89 -46.13 -13.38
C LEU A 6 -7.89 -44.96 -13.34
N SER A 7 -8.35 -44.50 -14.50
CA SER A 7 -9.46 -43.60 -14.63
C SER A 7 -10.78 -44.37 -14.73
N LEU A 8 -11.74 -44.07 -13.87
CA LEU A 8 -13.09 -44.59 -13.95
C LEU A 8 -14.03 -43.45 -14.40
N GLY A 9 -14.51 -43.52 -15.62
CA GLY A 9 -15.55 -42.67 -16.16
C GLY A 9 -16.93 -43.16 -15.75
N VAL A 10 -17.77 -42.24 -15.29
CA VAL A 10 -19.22 -42.52 -15.13
C VAL A 10 -19.97 -41.57 -16.03
N ALA A 11 -20.53 -42.09 -17.10
CA ALA A 11 -21.48 -41.44 -17.96
C ALA A 11 -22.90 -41.63 -17.37
N LEU A 12 -23.61 -40.57 -17.07
CA LEU A 12 -25.03 -40.61 -16.76
C LEU A 12 -25.80 -39.91 -17.89
N ALA A 13 -26.50 -40.71 -18.66
CA ALA A 13 -27.49 -40.28 -19.62
C ALA A 13 -28.81 -39.99 -18.88
N PHE A 14 -29.37 -38.81 -19.07
CA PHE A 14 -30.78 -38.52 -18.70
C PHE A 14 -31.58 -38.17 -19.92
N SER A 15 -32.59 -38.95 -20.10
CA SER A 15 -33.55 -39.01 -21.16
C SER A 15 -34.52 -37.81 -21.15
N LEU A 16 -34.77 -37.27 -22.35
CA LEU A 16 -35.87 -36.33 -22.65
C LEU A 16 -37.22 -36.97 -22.42
N LEU A 17 -38.10 -36.28 -21.72
CA LEU A 17 -39.52 -36.45 -21.79
C LEU A 17 -40.16 -35.09 -22.18
N CYS A 18 -40.55 -34.99 -23.44
CA CYS A 18 -41.42 -33.92 -23.92
C CYS A 18 -42.84 -34.20 -23.47
N THR A 19 -43.43 -33.25 -22.73
CA THR A 19 -44.89 -33.12 -22.62
C THR A 19 -45.27 -31.69 -22.98
N ALA A 20 -45.90 -31.56 -24.13
CA ALA A 20 -46.55 -30.34 -24.57
C ALA A 20 -47.90 -30.18 -23.87
N CYS A 21 -48.16 -29.05 -23.23
CA CYS A 21 -49.52 -28.53 -23.00
C CYS A 21 -49.51 -27.03 -22.80
N GLY A 22 -50.15 -26.36 -23.74
CA GLY A 22 -51.07 -25.23 -23.63
C GLY A 22 -50.73 -24.00 -22.81
N GLY A 23 -50.42 -22.94 -23.54
CA GLY A 23 -50.86 -21.57 -23.42
C GLY A 23 -51.03 -20.91 -22.04
N LYS A 24 -50.12 -19.98 -21.75
CA LYS A 24 -50.46 -18.61 -21.27
C LYS A 24 -49.20 -17.76 -21.44
N LYS A 25 -49.30 -16.67 -22.20
CA LYS A 25 -48.30 -15.60 -22.20
C LYS A 25 -48.19 -15.06 -20.77
N ASN A 26 -47.14 -15.41 -20.07
CA ASN A 26 -46.67 -14.63 -18.97
C ASN A 26 -45.52 -13.77 -19.54
N ASP A 27 -45.73 -12.49 -19.59
CA ASP A 27 -44.66 -11.50 -19.68
C ASP A 27 -43.80 -11.72 -18.47
N GLN A 28 -42.69 -12.47 -18.65
CA GLN A 28 -41.56 -12.43 -17.73
C GLN A 28 -40.90 -11.09 -17.97
N THR A 29 -41.30 -10.10 -17.19
CA THR A 29 -40.48 -8.96 -16.86
C THR A 29 -39.19 -9.53 -16.24
N THR A 30 -38.17 -9.64 -17.05
CA THR A 30 -36.79 -9.74 -16.52
C THR A 30 -36.55 -8.43 -15.79
N SER A 31 -36.81 -8.43 -14.49
CA SER A 31 -36.27 -7.40 -13.61
C SER A 31 -34.74 -7.53 -13.70
N ASN A 32 -34.13 -6.73 -14.56
CA ASN A 32 -32.77 -6.33 -14.37
C ASN A 32 -32.76 -5.57 -13.04
N ASP A 33 -32.48 -6.28 -11.97
CA ASP A 33 -32.10 -5.72 -10.68
C ASP A 33 -30.67 -5.14 -10.83
N SER A 34 -30.56 -4.10 -11.65
CA SER A 34 -29.45 -3.19 -11.56
C SER A 34 -29.68 -2.45 -10.25
N ALA A 35 -28.94 -2.79 -9.20
CA ALA A 35 -28.95 -2.04 -7.96
C ALA A 35 -28.82 -0.56 -8.34
N GLN A 36 -29.84 0.24 -8.07
CA GLN A 36 -29.79 1.68 -8.32
C GLN A 36 -28.72 2.23 -7.38
N ILE A 37 -27.68 2.81 -7.97
CA ILE A 37 -26.67 3.56 -7.22
C ILE A 37 -27.34 4.85 -6.77
N GLU A 38 -27.59 4.98 -5.47
CA GLU A 38 -28.21 6.16 -4.87
C GLU A 38 -27.14 7.02 -4.21
N ALA A 39 -27.27 8.34 -4.37
CA ALA A 39 -26.37 9.29 -3.72
C ALA A 39 -26.60 9.30 -2.20
N ILE A 40 -25.52 9.33 -1.44
CA ILE A 40 -25.51 9.45 0.02
C ILE A 40 -25.13 10.89 0.37
N PRO A 41 -25.96 11.61 1.18
CA PRO A 41 -25.60 12.93 1.66
C PRO A 41 -24.36 12.84 2.58
N LEU A 42 -23.33 13.63 2.28
CA LEU A 42 -22.16 13.71 3.12
C LEU A 42 -22.46 14.51 4.40
N PRO A 43 -21.93 14.11 5.55
CA PRO A 43 -22.03 14.89 6.79
C PRO A 43 -21.32 16.26 6.64
N GLU A 44 -21.77 17.24 7.42
CA GLU A 44 -21.00 18.48 7.59
C GLU A 44 -19.70 18.18 8.37
N LEU A 45 -18.62 18.85 8.00
CA LEU A 45 -17.35 18.70 8.70
C LEU A 45 -17.44 19.29 10.11
N ALA A 46 -16.95 18.55 11.11
CA ALA A 46 -16.81 19.04 12.46
C ALA A 46 -15.58 19.96 12.60
N GLU A 47 -15.49 20.65 13.75
CA GLU A 47 -14.32 21.48 14.05
C GLU A 47 -13.06 20.60 14.16
N GLY A 48 -12.00 20.97 13.44
CA GLY A 48 -10.74 20.22 13.39
C GLY A 48 -10.70 19.06 12.38
N GLU A 49 -11.75 18.92 11.57
CA GLU A 49 -11.74 17.97 10.45
C GLU A 49 -11.29 18.67 9.17
N GLU A 50 -10.47 17.95 8.38
CA GLU A 50 -9.97 18.42 7.08
C GLU A 50 -10.23 17.38 5.99
N VAL A 51 -10.65 17.82 4.80
CA VAL A 51 -10.78 16.96 3.62
C VAL A 51 -9.40 16.81 2.97
N VAL A 52 -8.80 15.63 3.05
CA VAL A 52 -7.50 15.34 2.44
C VAL A 52 -7.61 14.78 1.02
N PHE A 53 -8.77 14.22 0.67
CA PHE A 53 -9.06 13.74 -0.68
C PHE A 53 -10.56 13.73 -0.96
N GLU A 54 -10.93 14.01 -2.21
CA GLU A 54 -12.32 13.90 -2.67
C GLU A 54 -12.37 13.61 -4.18
N ASN A 55 -13.22 12.65 -4.56
CA ASN A 55 -13.56 12.34 -5.95
C ASN A 55 -15.07 12.13 -6.11
N ASP A 56 -15.52 11.52 -7.21
CA ASP A 56 -16.93 11.26 -7.46
C ASP A 56 -17.52 10.18 -6.53
N ASP A 57 -16.69 9.30 -6.00
CA ASP A 57 -17.10 8.10 -5.25
C ASP A 57 -17.03 8.29 -3.74
N VAL A 58 -15.98 8.97 -3.25
CA VAL A 58 -15.69 9.10 -1.82
C VAL A 58 -15.15 10.48 -1.46
N ARG A 59 -15.28 10.82 -0.16
CA ARG A 59 -14.52 11.87 0.51
C ARG A 59 -13.73 11.27 1.65
N ILE A 60 -12.45 11.62 1.79
CA ILE A 60 -11.59 11.21 2.90
C ILE A 60 -11.37 12.41 3.81
N VAL A 61 -11.73 12.25 5.07
CA VAL A 61 -11.61 13.28 6.10
C VAL A 61 -10.59 12.86 7.13
N GLU A 62 -9.61 13.72 7.35
CA GLU A 62 -8.64 13.58 8.44
C GLU A 62 -9.16 14.25 9.71
N ARG A 63 -8.91 13.60 10.85
CA ARG A 63 -9.19 14.12 12.19
C ARG A 63 -8.05 13.81 13.13
N ASP A 64 -7.55 14.83 13.84
CA ASP A 64 -6.67 14.63 14.98
C ASP A 64 -7.51 14.11 16.17
N ILE A 65 -7.21 12.89 16.62
CA ILE A 65 -7.83 12.23 17.75
C ILE A 65 -6.85 12.02 18.91
N SER A 66 -5.75 12.79 18.91
CA SER A 66 -4.74 12.77 19.97
C SER A 66 -5.32 13.09 21.33
N THR A 67 -4.76 12.47 22.35
CA THR A 67 -5.06 12.75 23.74
C THR A 67 -3.76 12.98 24.51
N ASP A 68 -3.83 13.43 25.78
CA ASP A 68 -2.65 13.56 26.64
C ASP A 68 -1.90 12.22 26.82
N ASP A 69 -2.62 11.11 26.79
CA ASP A 69 -2.07 9.76 26.95
C ASP A 69 -1.59 9.15 25.62
N ILE A 70 -2.17 9.58 24.49
CA ILE A 70 -1.87 9.08 23.14
C ILE A 70 -1.65 10.28 22.22
N PRO A 71 -0.47 10.87 22.23
CA PRO A 71 -0.15 12.00 21.36
C PRO A 71 0.04 11.55 19.92
N MET A 72 -0.14 12.46 18.97
CA MET A 72 0.09 12.26 17.54
C MET A 72 -0.71 11.07 16.96
N TYR A 73 -1.99 11.02 17.31
CA TYR A 73 -2.90 9.96 16.85
C TYR A 73 -3.97 10.59 15.97
N ASN A 74 -4.07 10.13 14.73
CA ASN A 74 -5.05 10.63 13.77
C ASN A 74 -5.88 9.51 13.14
N ASN A 75 -6.96 9.93 12.51
CA ASN A 75 -7.94 9.06 11.87
C ASN A 75 -8.23 9.58 10.47
N PHE A 76 -8.36 8.69 9.51
CA PHE A 76 -8.94 8.95 8.20
C PHE A 76 -10.29 8.25 8.11
N GLU A 77 -11.35 9.04 7.95
CA GLU A 77 -12.70 8.55 7.71
C GLU A 77 -12.99 8.57 6.21
N ILE A 78 -13.29 7.41 5.64
CA ILE A 78 -13.67 7.25 4.24
C ILE A 78 -15.19 7.31 4.15
N GLN A 79 -15.71 8.41 3.62
CA GLN A 79 -17.13 8.73 3.52
C GLN A 79 -17.62 8.48 2.09
N PRO A 80 -18.43 7.43 1.85
CA PRO A 80 -18.98 7.15 0.53
C PRO A 80 -19.98 8.22 0.09
N LYS A 81 -19.99 8.57 -1.20
CA LYS A 81 -20.96 9.48 -1.82
C LYS A 81 -22.16 8.79 -2.42
N HIS A 82 -22.11 7.48 -2.54
CA HIS A 82 -23.21 6.68 -3.09
C HIS A 82 -23.23 5.26 -2.50
N THR A 83 -24.36 4.58 -2.65
CA THR A 83 -24.52 3.17 -2.27
C THR A 83 -23.60 2.28 -3.12
N GLY A 84 -23.06 1.23 -2.53
CA GLY A 84 -22.11 0.30 -3.19
C GLY A 84 -20.67 0.42 -2.72
N ILE A 85 -20.36 1.46 -1.93
CA ILE A 85 -19.10 1.61 -1.20
C ILE A 85 -19.43 1.61 0.29
N GLU A 86 -18.68 0.85 1.08
CA GLU A 86 -18.80 0.89 2.54
C GLU A 86 -17.87 1.96 3.09
N GLY A 87 -18.38 2.80 4.00
CA GLY A 87 -17.54 3.72 4.76
C GLY A 87 -16.74 2.96 5.80
N PHE A 88 -15.51 3.38 6.02
CA PHE A 88 -14.64 2.79 7.03
C PHE A 88 -13.68 3.86 7.60
N GLU A 89 -12.96 3.50 8.66
CA GLU A 89 -11.99 4.36 9.31
C GLU A 89 -10.64 3.64 9.41
N ILE A 90 -9.57 4.42 9.29
CA ILE A 90 -8.20 3.99 9.56
C ILE A 90 -7.65 4.92 10.62
N SER A 91 -7.17 4.36 11.72
CA SER A 91 -6.57 5.13 12.82
C SER A 91 -5.17 4.62 13.11
N GLY A 92 -4.25 5.53 13.37
CA GLY A 92 -2.86 5.18 13.66
C GLY A 92 -2.12 6.29 14.37
N SER A 93 -0.96 5.94 14.95
CA SER A 93 -0.03 6.91 15.52
C SER A 93 0.85 7.45 14.41
N VAL A 94 0.87 8.78 14.24
CA VAL A 94 1.64 9.43 13.16
C VAL A 94 1.28 8.84 11.79
N LEU A 95 -0.02 8.73 11.56
CA LEU A 95 -0.57 8.22 10.31
C LEU A 95 -0.64 9.37 9.30
N ASP A 96 0.02 9.18 8.15
CA ASP A 96 0.06 10.15 7.06
C ASP A 96 -0.76 9.67 5.85
N PHE A 97 -1.46 10.61 5.21
CA PHE A 97 -2.11 10.41 3.93
C PHE A 97 -1.12 10.60 2.79
N GLU A 98 -0.76 9.53 2.09
CA GLU A 98 0.19 9.57 0.97
C GLU A 98 -0.52 9.79 -0.38
N GLY A 99 -1.78 9.37 -0.49
CA GLY A 99 -2.60 9.58 -1.68
C GLY A 99 -3.54 8.45 -2.03
N VAL A 100 -4.12 8.56 -3.22
CA VAL A 100 -5.02 7.56 -3.81
C VAL A 100 -4.55 7.22 -5.23
N ALA A 101 -4.52 5.93 -5.55
CA ALA A 101 -4.23 5.42 -6.88
C ALA A 101 -5.31 4.41 -7.30
N GLY A 102 -6.13 4.76 -8.29
CA GLY A 102 -7.30 3.97 -8.65
C GLY A 102 -8.23 3.75 -7.45
N ASN A 103 -8.44 2.50 -7.05
CA ASN A 103 -9.23 2.13 -5.87
C ASN A 103 -8.38 1.82 -4.62
N VAL A 104 -7.17 2.33 -4.55
CA VAL A 104 -6.25 2.07 -3.44
C VAL A 104 -5.94 3.35 -2.69
N LEU A 105 -6.30 3.39 -1.41
CA LEU A 105 -5.84 4.39 -0.47
C LEU A 105 -4.45 3.99 0.05
N ILE A 106 -3.54 4.94 0.05
CA ILE A 106 -2.16 4.75 0.44
C ILE A 106 -1.89 5.63 1.65
N THR A 107 -1.48 5.00 2.74
CA THR A 107 -1.12 5.67 3.99
C THR A 107 0.26 5.24 4.45
N SER A 108 0.86 6.01 5.34
CA SER A 108 2.11 5.61 5.99
C SER A 108 2.07 5.91 7.49
N GLU A 109 2.89 5.21 8.25
CA GLU A 109 3.08 5.42 9.68
C GLU A 109 4.57 5.55 10.00
N GLY A 110 4.95 6.59 10.74
CA GLY A 110 6.32 6.74 11.23
C GLY A 110 6.71 8.19 11.51
N THR A 111 7.63 8.38 12.47
CA THR A 111 8.19 9.69 12.84
C THR A 111 9.61 9.90 12.34
N GLY A 112 10.21 8.87 11.75
CA GLY A 112 11.63 8.81 11.43
C GLY A 112 11.92 9.05 9.93
N VAL A 113 13.15 8.74 9.60
CA VAL A 113 13.63 8.74 8.21
C VAL A 113 12.93 7.66 7.39
N VAL A 114 12.47 6.62 8.07
CA VAL A 114 11.76 5.48 7.48
C VAL A 114 10.35 5.41 8.05
N SER A 115 9.39 5.23 7.18
CA SER A 115 7.98 5.00 7.50
C SER A 115 7.52 3.62 7.02
N THR A 116 6.42 3.15 7.55
CA THR A 116 5.75 1.92 7.13
C THR A 116 4.61 2.25 6.18
N LEU A 117 4.61 1.66 4.99
CA LEU A 117 3.59 1.84 3.96
C LEU A 117 2.43 0.87 4.13
N TRP A 118 1.21 1.39 4.01
CA TRP A 118 -0.03 0.62 4.02
C TRP A 118 -0.85 0.89 2.76
N LEU A 119 -1.45 -0.15 2.22
CA LEU A 119 -2.36 -0.08 1.08
C LEU A 119 -3.73 -0.59 1.53
N HIS A 120 -4.80 0.17 1.25
CA HIS A 120 -6.16 -0.20 1.62
C HIS A 120 -7.06 -0.19 0.39
N ASP A 121 -7.92 -1.19 0.26
CA ASP A 121 -9.01 -1.17 -0.72
C ASP A 121 -10.05 -0.13 -0.31
N MET A 122 -10.30 0.86 -1.16
CA MET A 122 -11.23 1.95 -0.86
C MET A 122 -12.70 1.53 -0.83
N THR A 123 -13.03 0.36 -1.36
CA THR A 123 -14.40 -0.16 -1.35
C THR A 123 -14.73 -0.89 -0.04
N THR A 124 -13.72 -1.61 0.52
CA THR A 124 -13.94 -2.52 1.64
C THR A 124 -13.15 -2.16 2.90
N GLY A 125 -12.13 -1.31 2.80
CA GLY A 125 -11.20 -1.00 3.88
C GLY A 125 -10.18 -2.10 4.18
N GLU A 126 -10.18 -3.20 3.43
CA GLU A 126 -9.23 -4.29 3.64
C GLU A 126 -7.80 -3.84 3.35
N VAL A 127 -6.87 -4.23 4.24
CA VAL A 127 -5.45 -4.05 4.00
C VAL A 127 -5.00 -4.98 2.87
N LEU A 128 -4.35 -4.40 1.89
CA LEU A 128 -3.91 -5.09 0.69
C LEU A 128 -2.45 -5.52 0.81
N VAL A 129 -2.09 -6.62 0.16
CA VAL A 129 -0.69 -7.03 0.02
C VAL A 129 0.00 -6.21 -1.08
N PRO A 130 1.30 -5.88 -0.96
CA PRO A 130 2.17 -6.17 0.18
C PRO A 130 1.81 -5.34 1.41
N VAL A 131 2.06 -5.87 2.61
CA VAL A 131 1.80 -5.21 3.89
C VAL A 131 3.07 -4.69 4.53
N ASP A 132 2.94 -3.67 5.38
CA ASP A 132 3.97 -3.13 6.28
C ASP A 132 5.38 -2.97 5.65
N MET A 133 5.45 -2.45 4.42
CA MET A 133 6.72 -2.20 3.76
C MET A 133 7.42 -0.97 4.32
N ALA A 134 8.64 -1.16 4.83
CA ALA A 134 9.47 -0.05 5.27
C ALA A 134 10.04 0.71 4.06
N PHE A 135 9.92 2.04 4.06
CA PHE A 135 10.41 2.89 2.98
C PHE A 135 10.96 4.22 3.48
N LEU A 136 11.82 4.84 2.67
CA LEU A 136 12.36 6.17 2.95
C LEU A 136 11.25 7.23 2.84
N SER A 137 10.91 7.88 3.95
CA SER A 137 9.87 8.89 4.04
C SER A 137 10.07 10.00 2.98
N GLY A 138 8.99 10.47 2.38
CA GLY A 138 9.01 11.50 1.36
C GLY A 138 9.55 11.07 -0.02
N THR A 139 9.71 9.76 -0.26
CA THR A 139 10.15 9.25 -1.58
C THR A 139 9.07 8.50 -2.35
N LEU A 140 7.85 8.49 -1.82
CA LEU A 140 6.73 7.82 -2.47
C LEU A 140 6.28 8.63 -3.69
N GLU A 141 6.15 7.96 -4.83
CA GLU A 141 5.69 8.52 -6.10
C GLU A 141 4.52 7.67 -6.62
N ILE A 142 3.35 8.29 -6.74
CA ILE A 142 2.18 7.65 -7.37
C ILE A 142 2.20 7.98 -8.86
N GLN A 143 2.16 6.96 -9.71
CA GLN A 143 2.13 7.13 -11.16
C GLN A 143 0.86 6.51 -11.77
N GLY A 144 -0.07 7.38 -12.16
CA GLY A 144 -1.38 6.98 -12.65
C GLY A 144 -2.21 6.26 -11.59
N GLU A 145 -3.01 5.30 -12.03
CA GLU A 145 -3.91 4.53 -11.16
C GLU A 145 -3.34 3.17 -10.74
N ASP A 146 -2.19 2.77 -11.31
CA ASP A 146 -1.73 1.38 -11.27
C ASP A 146 -0.37 1.18 -10.60
N ALA A 147 0.39 2.25 -10.32
CA ALA A 147 1.76 2.06 -9.87
C ALA A 147 2.19 3.04 -8.78
N VAL A 148 2.93 2.50 -7.81
CA VAL A 148 3.59 3.24 -6.73
C VAL A 148 5.07 2.92 -6.73
N PHE A 149 5.92 3.94 -6.55
CA PHE A 149 7.37 3.79 -6.47
C PHE A 149 7.87 4.42 -5.18
N PHE A 150 8.88 3.81 -4.58
CA PHE A 150 9.56 4.34 -3.39
C PHE A 150 10.89 3.64 -3.17
N TYR A 151 11.73 4.16 -2.27
CA TYR A 151 12.96 3.50 -1.86
C TYR A 151 12.69 2.63 -0.63
N SER A 152 12.73 1.31 -0.82
CA SER A 152 12.46 0.31 0.22
C SER A 152 13.68 0.09 1.10
N GLN A 153 13.42 -0.10 2.41
CA GLN A 153 14.40 -0.57 3.36
C GLN A 153 14.23 -2.08 3.57
N GLU A 154 15.30 -2.82 3.32
CA GLU A 154 15.36 -4.27 3.49
C GLU A 154 16.63 -4.67 4.26
N ASP A 155 16.54 -5.70 5.08
CA ASP A 155 17.66 -6.11 5.94
C ASP A 155 18.94 -6.55 5.20
N ASN A 156 18.77 -7.02 3.96
CA ASN A 156 19.86 -7.52 3.13
C ASN A 156 20.55 -6.47 2.26
N LEU A 157 20.05 -5.21 2.28
CA LEU A 157 20.60 -4.15 1.45
C LEU A 157 22.02 -3.76 1.88
N PRO A 158 22.87 -3.32 0.92
CA PRO A 158 24.22 -2.88 1.20
C PRO A 158 24.28 -1.69 2.16
N ARG A 159 25.19 -1.76 3.13
CA ARG A 159 25.34 -0.71 4.16
C ARG A 159 26.77 -0.47 4.55
N VAL A 160 27.07 0.77 4.91
CA VAL A 160 28.34 1.19 5.53
C VAL A 160 28.06 1.79 6.89
N GLN A 161 29.02 1.64 7.83
CA GLN A 161 28.88 2.10 9.20
C GLN A 161 30.09 2.96 9.59
N TRP A 162 29.84 4.03 10.34
CA TRP A 162 30.93 4.82 10.92
C TRP A 162 31.61 4.07 12.05
N ASN A 163 32.92 3.89 11.91
CA ASN A 163 33.77 3.29 12.93
C ASN A 163 34.60 4.37 13.63
N GLU A 164 34.21 4.74 14.86
CA GLU A 164 34.88 5.78 15.64
C GLU A 164 36.37 5.48 15.88
N LYS A 165 36.71 4.21 16.17
CA LYS A 165 38.11 3.82 16.48
C LYS A 165 39.03 4.00 15.28
N LYS A 166 38.50 3.84 14.07
CA LYS A 166 39.25 4.02 12.82
C LYS A 166 39.13 5.44 12.27
N GLY A 167 38.13 6.23 12.72
CA GLY A 167 37.79 7.52 12.13
C GLY A 167 37.41 7.40 10.66
N ALA A 168 36.71 6.31 10.28
CA ALA A 168 36.43 5.99 8.89
C ALA A 168 35.15 5.18 8.75
N TRP A 169 34.49 5.30 7.57
CA TRP A 169 33.42 4.42 7.14
C TRP A 169 33.98 3.03 6.81
N VAL A 170 33.27 2.01 7.24
CA VAL A 170 33.60 0.59 6.97
C VAL A 170 32.33 -0.11 6.45
N ASP A 171 32.52 -1.11 5.61
CA ASP A 171 31.39 -1.93 5.16
C ASP A 171 30.83 -2.72 6.35
N ALA A 172 29.51 -2.64 6.53
CA ALA A 172 28.80 -3.43 7.53
C ALA A 172 28.35 -4.79 6.95
N ASN A 173 28.19 -4.85 5.63
CA ASN A 173 27.97 -6.07 4.85
C ASN A 173 28.63 -5.92 3.47
N ASP A 174 28.32 -6.83 2.53
CA ASP A 174 28.88 -6.77 1.18
C ASP A 174 28.31 -5.56 0.41
N VAL A 175 29.19 -4.61 0.04
CA VAL A 175 28.85 -3.42 -0.73
C VAL A 175 29.44 -3.55 -2.13
N PRO A 176 28.59 -3.74 -3.17
CA PRO A 176 29.05 -3.81 -4.55
C PRO A 176 29.76 -2.55 -5.02
N ASP A 177 30.76 -2.70 -5.90
CA ASP A 177 31.59 -1.58 -6.38
C ASP A 177 30.76 -0.47 -7.07
N PHE A 178 29.69 -0.81 -7.78
CA PHE A 178 28.87 0.18 -8.47
C PHE A 178 28.12 1.12 -7.51
N LEU A 179 27.94 0.73 -6.25
CA LEU A 179 27.34 1.55 -5.19
C LEU A 179 28.35 2.45 -4.47
N ARG A 180 29.67 2.27 -4.69
CA ARG A 180 30.73 3.14 -4.16
C ARG A 180 30.92 4.37 -5.04
N ASN A 181 29.86 5.06 -5.30
CA ASN A 181 29.75 6.18 -6.23
C ASN A 181 29.69 7.54 -5.50
N ASP A 182 29.41 8.59 -6.24
CA ASP A 182 29.32 9.94 -5.68
C ASP A 182 28.14 10.11 -4.73
N GLN A 183 27.02 9.40 -4.93
CA GLN A 183 25.89 9.42 -4.01
C GLN A 183 26.28 8.94 -2.60
N LEU A 184 27.13 7.89 -2.47
CA LEU A 184 27.64 7.47 -1.17
C LEU A 184 28.48 8.57 -0.53
N LYS A 185 29.34 9.24 -1.30
CA LYS A 185 30.17 10.35 -0.77
C LYS A 185 29.31 11.53 -0.31
N GLU A 186 28.25 11.84 -1.08
CA GLU A 186 27.29 12.89 -0.72
C GLU A 186 26.57 12.54 0.58
N ALA A 187 26.03 11.33 0.72
CA ALA A 187 25.37 10.89 1.93
C ALA A 187 26.31 10.89 3.16
N GLN A 188 27.59 10.47 2.99
CA GLN A 188 28.62 10.56 4.03
C GLN A 188 28.92 12.02 4.42
N GLN A 189 28.89 12.94 3.45
CA GLN A 189 29.12 14.36 3.69
C GLN A 189 27.94 15.03 4.42
N GLU A 190 26.70 14.64 4.12
CA GLU A 190 25.50 15.15 4.78
C GLU A 190 25.52 14.87 6.29
N VAL A 191 25.96 13.69 6.69
CA VAL A 191 25.95 13.28 8.10
C VAL A 191 27.27 13.56 8.85
N LYS A 192 28.26 14.21 8.21
CA LYS A 192 29.61 14.37 8.78
C LYS A 192 29.66 15.14 10.09
N GLU A 193 28.71 16.06 10.30
CA GLU A 193 28.62 16.90 11.51
C GLU A 193 27.98 16.14 12.69
N HIS A 194 27.37 14.97 12.43
CA HIS A 194 26.60 14.17 13.37
C HIS A 194 27.14 12.74 13.52
N LEU A 195 28.43 12.55 13.24
CA LEU A 195 29.06 11.22 13.31
C LEU A 195 29.08 10.70 14.76
N PHE A 196 28.58 9.49 14.94
CA PHE A 196 28.69 8.73 16.19
C PHE A 196 28.98 7.25 15.88
N GLY A 197 29.48 6.50 16.86
CA GLY A 197 29.76 5.09 16.66
C GLY A 197 28.50 4.28 16.38
N GLY A 198 28.48 3.62 15.24
CA GLY A 198 27.35 2.84 14.80
C GLY A 198 26.41 3.54 13.79
N LEU A 199 26.60 4.85 13.53
CA LEU A 199 25.84 5.52 12.47
C LEU A 199 25.95 4.74 11.17
N THR A 200 24.83 4.40 10.57
CA THR A 200 24.74 3.53 9.39
C THR A 200 24.13 4.26 8.20
N LEU A 201 24.76 4.15 7.05
CA LEU A 201 24.16 4.49 5.75
C LEU A 201 23.81 3.20 5.02
N MET A 202 22.61 3.14 4.45
CA MET A 202 22.10 2.02 3.67
C MET A 202 21.80 2.47 2.23
N ALA A 203 22.14 1.61 1.27
CA ALA A 203 21.75 1.78 -0.12
C ALA A 203 20.32 1.24 -0.31
N LEU A 204 19.33 2.09 -0.04
CA LEU A 204 17.90 1.77 -0.21
C LEU A 204 17.61 1.51 -1.69
N GLN A 205 16.90 0.44 -1.99
CA GLN A 205 16.56 0.03 -3.35
C GLN A 205 15.20 0.59 -3.78
N LYS A 206 15.15 1.25 -4.94
CA LYS A 206 13.86 1.66 -5.51
C LYS A 206 13.06 0.43 -5.91
N VAL A 207 11.80 0.41 -5.52
CA VAL A 207 10.84 -0.64 -5.88
C VAL A 207 9.63 -0.03 -6.56
N LYS A 208 9.00 -0.83 -7.42
CA LYS A 208 7.69 -0.56 -8.01
C LYS A 208 6.68 -1.53 -7.40
N ILE A 209 5.55 -1.04 -6.92
CA ILE A 209 4.35 -1.84 -6.68
C ILE A 209 3.43 -1.67 -7.88
N ASP A 210 3.06 -2.77 -8.51
CA ASP A 210 1.93 -2.84 -9.42
C ASP A 210 0.66 -3.08 -8.59
N LEU A 211 -0.19 -2.07 -8.50
CA LEU A 211 -1.37 -2.11 -7.62
C LEU A 211 -2.45 -3.07 -8.12
N LYS A 212 -2.50 -3.32 -9.42
CA LYS A 212 -3.45 -4.25 -10.02
C LYS A 212 -3.05 -5.71 -9.83
N GLU A 213 -1.76 -6.00 -10.07
CA GLU A 213 -1.21 -7.34 -9.91
C GLU A 213 -0.78 -7.64 -8.46
N ARG A 214 -0.75 -6.64 -7.59
CA ARG A 214 -0.25 -6.73 -6.19
C ARG A 214 1.18 -7.24 -6.12
N LYS A 215 2.00 -6.78 -7.06
CA LYS A 215 3.36 -7.27 -7.24
C LYS A 215 4.39 -6.19 -6.97
N VAL A 216 5.34 -6.51 -6.09
CA VAL A 216 6.55 -5.71 -5.85
C VAL A 216 7.64 -6.12 -6.84
N THR A 217 8.25 -5.14 -7.48
CA THR A 217 9.37 -5.36 -8.42
C THR A 217 10.53 -4.45 -8.03
N PRO A 218 11.67 -5.00 -7.57
CA PRO A 218 12.86 -4.21 -7.31
C PRO A 218 13.46 -3.67 -8.60
N LEU A 219 13.91 -2.43 -8.58
CA LEU A 219 14.56 -1.76 -9.70
C LEU A 219 16.07 -1.67 -9.47
N GLN A 220 16.86 -1.46 -10.55
CA GLN A 220 18.31 -1.26 -10.46
C GLN A 220 18.65 0.22 -10.19
N GLU A 221 17.94 0.81 -9.23
CA GLU A 221 18.11 2.19 -8.81
C GLU A 221 18.22 2.22 -7.29
N TYR A 222 19.21 2.94 -6.77
CA TYR A 222 19.54 2.97 -5.35
C TYR A 222 19.72 4.41 -4.87
N LYS A 223 19.41 4.64 -3.61
CA LYS A 223 19.64 5.90 -2.91
C LYS A 223 20.29 5.62 -1.56
N TRP A 224 21.44 6.24 -1.30
CA TRP A 224 22.05 6.18 0.01
C TRP A 224 21.35 7.11 0.98
N SER A 225 21.00 6.60 2.14
CA SER A 225 20.41 7.37 3.24
C SER A 225 20.91 6.83 4.58
N TYR A 226 20.92 7.67 5.58
CA TYR A 226 21.09 7.14 6.93
C TYR A 226 19.81 6.45 7.38
N ILE A 227 19.97 5.48 8.25
CA ILE A 227 18.89 4.74 8.90
C ILE A 227 19.14 4.78 10.39
N GLU A 228 18.10 4.96 11.15
CA GLU A 228 18.15 4.92 12.62
C GLU A 228 18.28 3.50 13.14
#